data_f2b0e008cf63aef445e1b33a0aadfe3c
#
_entry.id   f2b0e008cf63aef445e1b33a0aadfe3c
#
_cell.length_a   1.000
_cell.length_b   1.000
_cell.length_c   1.000
_cell.angle_alpha   90.00
_cell.angle_beta   90.00
_cell.angle_gamma   90.00
#
_symmetry.space_group_name_H-M   'P 1'
#
loop_
_entity.id
_entity.type
_entity.pdbx_description
1 polymer ?
#
loop_
_entity_poly.entity_id
_entity_poly.type
_entity_poly.pdbx_seq_one_letter_code
_entity_poly.pdbx_strand_id
1 'polypeptide(L)'
;RGAAVIELIHTATLVHDDVVDDSNERRGFFSINALWKNKIAVLVGDYLLSKGLLLSIENEDFDLLKIISIAVREMSQGELMQIEKARDLDITEDIYYDIIRQKTATLLAACCAMGAKSVLATDEEVKKMYSFGELLGMAFQIKDDLFDYSGGKIGKPTGIDIKDQKMTLPMIHALNVMEPSERKWLINTVKNHNK
;
A
#
# COMPACT_ATOMS: atom_id res chain seq x y z
N ARG A 1 -20.94 1.86 -10.88
CA ARG A 1 -20.72 0.72 -9.97
C ARG A 1 -19.23 0.50 -9.70
N GLY A 2 -18.37 0.41 -10.75
CA GLY A 2 -16.94 0.16 -10.57
C GLY A 2 -16.27 1.06 -9.53
N ALA A 3 -16.53 2.37 -9.56
CA ALA A 3 -16.00 3.31 -8.57
C ALA A 3 -16.48 2.99 -7.13
N ALA A 4 -17.74 2.57 -6.96
CA ALA A 4 -18.24 2.18 -5.64
C ALA A 4 -17.59 0.90 -5.11
N VAL A 5 -17.34 -0.08 -5.98
CA VAL A 5 -16.60 -1.31 -5.64
C VAL A 5 -15.20 -0.97 -5.17
N ILE A 6 -14.49 -0.13 -5.93
CA ILE A 6 -13.12 0.33 -5.57
C ILE A 6 -13.14 1.01 -4.21
N GLU A 7 -14.06 1.95 -3.99
CA GLU A 7 -14.10 2.74 -2.75
C GLU A 7 -14.41 1.88 -1.53
N LEU A 8 -15.33 0.91 -1.64
CA LEU A 8 -15.65 -0.03 -0.57
C LEU A 8 -14.43 -0.90 -0.22
N ILE A 9 -13.76 -1.45 -1.23
CA ILE A 9 -12.60 -2.31 -1.02
C ILE A 9 -11.40 -1.50 -0.52
N HIS A 10 -11.14 -0.34 -1.09
CA HIS A 10 -10.06 0.54 -0.61
C HIS A 10 -10.29 0.97 0.85
N THR A 11 -11.52 1.33 1.21
CA THR A 11 -11.84 1.66 2.61
C THR A 11 -11.65 0.45 3.51
N ALA A 12 -12.03 -0.75 3.06
CA ALA A 12 -11.81 -1.99 3.81
C ALA A 12 -10.31 -2.23 4.08
N THR A 13 -9.47 -2.10 3.04
CA THR A 13 -8.02 -2.27 3.19
C THR A 13 -7.42 -1.23 4.13
N LEU A 14 -7.84 0.04 4.05
CA LEU A 14 -7.38 1.08 4.98
C LEU A 14 -7.75 0.79 6.45
N VAL A 15 -8.94 0.21 6.69
CA VAL A 15 -9.36 -0.18 8.04
C VAL A 15 -8.53 -1.36 8.57
N HIS A 16 -8.20 -2.33 7.70
CA HIS A 16 -7.32 -3.44 8.07
C HIS A 16 -5.88 -2.95 8.29
N ASP A 17 -5.37 -2.06 7.46
CA ASP A 17 -4.04 -1.47 7.60
C ASP A 17 -3.90 -0.71 8.93
N ASP A 18 -4.92 0.03 9.36
CA ASP A 18 -4.92 0.70 10.67
C ASP A 18 -4.76 -0.27 11.85
N VAL A 19 -5.24 -1.52 11.68
CA VAL A 19 -5.04 -2.57 12.69
C VAL A 19 -3.63 -3.15 12.61
N VAL A 20 -3.11 -3.39 11.41
CA VAL A 20 -1.77 -3.96 11.18
C VAL A 20 -0.69 -2.99 11.65
N ASP A 21 -0.85 -1.70 11.34
CA ASP A 21 0.10 -0.62 11.68
C ASP A 21 -0.11 -0.05 13.10
N ASP A 22 -1.10 -0.56 13.87
CA ASP A 22 -1.53 0.00 15.16
C ASP A 22 -1.79 1.51 15.12
N SER A 23 -2.31 1.99 13.99
CA SER A 23 -2.52 3.41 13.71
C SER A 23 -3.73 3.96 14.46
N ASN A 24 -3.52 5.02 15.23
CA ASN A 24 -4.58 5.68 16.02
C ASN A 24 -5.30 6.79 15.26
N GLU A 25 -4.67 7.33 14.21
CA GLU A 25 -5.22 8.45 13.43
C GLU A 25 -5.08 8.21 11.93
N ARG A 26 -6.13 8.60 11.18
CA ARG A 26 -6.12 8.61 9.73
C ARG A 26 -6.78 9.88 9.21
N ARG A 27 -6.07 10.64 8.38
CA ARG A 27 -6.54 11.90 7.78
C ARG A 27 -7.06 12.93 8.82
N GLY A 28 -6.44 12.96 10.01
CA GLY A 28 -6.82 13.88 11.09
C GLY A 28 -8.02 13.44 11.93
N PHE A 29 -8.53 12.23 11.74
CA PHE A 29 -9.57 11.61 12.55
C PHE A 29 -9.07 10.38 13.25
N PHE A 30 -9.67 10.02 14.38
CA PHE A 30 -9.40 8.75 15.03
C PHE A 30 -9.75 7.59 14.11
N SER A 31 -8.84 6.60 14.03
CA SER A 31 -9.10 5.37 13.31
C SER A 31 -10.20 4.53 13.99
N ILE A 32 -10.83 3.62 13.25
CA ILE A 32 -11.82 2.69 13.82
C ILE A 32 -11.17 1.84 14.90
N ASN A 33 -9.91 1.44 14.69
CA ASN A 33 -9.13 0.69 15.67
C ASN A 33 -8.94 1.47 16.98
N ALA A 34 -8.63 2.78 16.93
CA ALA A 34 -8.49 3.63 18.10
C ALA A 34 -9.78 3.74 18.91
N LEU A 35 -10.93 3.87 18.22
CA LEU A 35 -12.23 4.07 18.86
C LEU A 35 -12.87 2.76 19.37
N TRP A 36 -12.80 1.69 18.59
CA TRP A 36 -13.60 0.47 18.79
C TRP A 36 -12.77 -0.80 19.01
N LYS A 37 -11.42 -0.69 18.99
CA LYS A 37 -10.46 -1.79 19.11
C LYS A 37 -10.42 -2.72 17.89
N ASN A 38 -9.34 -3.49 17.82
CA ASN A 38 -8.99 -4.35 16.68
C ASN A 38 -10.15 -5.26 16.23
N LYS A 39 -10.90 -5.85 17.14
CA LYS A 39 -12.00 -6.77 16.80
C LYS A 39 -13.07 -6.14 15.95
N ILE A 40 -13.48 -4.91 16.30
CA ILE A 40 -14.51 -4.20 15.53
C ILE A 40 -13.94 -3.70 14.21
N ALA A 41 -12.70 -3.19 14.21
CA ALA A 41 -12.04 -2.73 12.98
C ALA A 41 -11.94 -3.87 11.96
N VAL A 42 -11.47 -5.06 12.35
CA VAL A 42 -11.41 -6.24 11.46
C VAL A 42 -12.80 -6.57 10.90
N LEU A 43 -13.84 -6.65 11.73
CA LEU A 43 -15.19 -6.97 11.28
C LEU A 43 -15.78 -5.91 10.35
N VAL A 44 -15.47 -4.64 10.57
CA VAL A 44 -15.89 -3.54 9.66
C VAL A 44 -15.18 -3.67 8.32
N GLY A 45 -13.87 -3.93 8.31
CA GLY A 45 -13.12 -4.19 7.10
C GLY A 45 -13.68 -5.38 6.30
N ASP A 46 -13.94 -6.50 6.97
CA ASP A 46 -14.54 -7.70 6.36
C ASP A 46 -15.93 -7.41 5.78
N TYR A 47 -16.74 -6.64 6.51
CA TYR A 47 -18.06 -6.24 6.04
C TYR A 47 -17.99 -5.38 4.78
N LEU A 48 -17.12 -4.36 4.74
CA LEU A 48 -16.94 -3.49 3.58
C LEU A 48 -16.38 -4.27 2.38
N LEU A 49 -15.41 -5.16 2.60
CA LEU A 49 -14.87 -6.05 1.58
C LEU A 49 -15.97 -6.92 0.98
N SER A 50 -16.75 -7.58 1.83
CA SER A 50 -17.88 -8.43 1.40
C SER A 50 -18.91 -7.64 0.61
N LYS A 51 -19.24 -6.41 1.04
CA LYS A 51 -20.16 -5.52 0.31
C LYS A 51 -19.63 -5.14 -1.07
N GLY A 52 -18.34 -4.84 -1.19
CA GLY A 52 -17.71 -4.54 -2.48
C GLY A 52 -17.77 -5.73 -3.45
N LEU A 53 -17.47 -6.93 -2.96
CA LEU A 53 -17.53 -8.16 -3.77
C LEU A 53 -18.98 -8.48 -4.19
N LEU A 54 -19.94 -8.43 -3.25
CA LEU A 54 -21.35 -8.69 -3.52
C LEU A 54 -21.93 -7.71 -4.54
N LEU A 55 -21.57 -6.42 -4.48
CA LEU A 55 -22.02 -5.43 -5.45
C LEU A 55 -21.66 -5.82 -6.90
N SER A 56 -20.48 -6.41 -7.10
CA SER A 56 -20.09 -6.91 -8.43
C SER A 56 -20.84 -8.20 -8.81
N ILE A 57 -21.03 -9.12 -7.87
CA ILE A 57 -21.71 -10.40 -8.12
C ILE A 57 -23.20 -10.18 -8.44
N GLU A 58 -23.90 -9.38 -7.64
CA GLU A 58 -25.34 -9.10 -7.80
C GLU A 58 -25.67 -8.36 -9.10
N ASN A 59 -24.69 -7.69 -9.69
CA ASN A 59 -24.82 -7.00 -10.98
C ASN A 59 -24.13 -7.72 -12.15
N GLU A 60 -23.66 -8.94 -11.93
CA GLU A 60 -22.97 -9.76 -12.94
C GLU A 60 -21.71 -9.07 -13.54
N ASP A 61 -21.12 -8.12 -12.81
CA ASP A 61 -19.91 -7.38 -13.21
C ASP A 61 -18.65 -8.25 -12.97
N PHE A 62 -18.61 -9.48 -13.50
CA PHE A 62 -17.54 -10.46 -13.22
C PHE A 62 -16.16 -10.02 -13.70
N ASP A 63 -16.08 -9.27 -14.79
CA ASP A 63 -14.81 -8.70 -15.25
C ASP A 63 -14.23 -7.70 -14.24
N LEU A 64 -15.07 -6.84 -13.66
CA LEU A 64 -14.67 -5.89 -12.62
C LEU A 64 -14.28 -6.63 -11.34
N LEU A 65 -15.07 -7.65 -10.97
CA LEU A 65 -14.79 -8.50 -9.82
C LEU A 65 -13.41 -9.18 -9.95
N LYS A 66 -13.08 -9.71 -11.14
CA LYS A 66 -11.79 -10.33 -11.41
C LYS A 66 -10.63 -9.36 -11.24
N ILE A 67 -10.75 -8.16 -11.82
CA ILE A 67 -9.70 -7.13 -11.74
C ILE A 67 -9.42 -6.76 -10.28
N ILE A 68 -10.47 -6.45 -9.52
CA ILE A 68 -10.31 -6.00 -8.14
C ILE A 68 -9.86 -7.12 -7.20
N SER A 69 -10.32 -8.37 -7.42
CA SER A 69 -9.89 -9.50 -6.60
C SER A 69 -8.39 -9.81 -6.77
N ILE A 70 -7.86 -9.65 -7.99
CA ILE A 70 -6.42 -9.75 -8.24
C ILE A 70 -5.67 -8.66 -7.48
N ALA A 71 -6.16 -7.42 -7.53
CA ALA A 71 -5.54 -6.30 -6.81
C ALA A 71 -5.50 -6.54 -5.30
N VAL A 72 -6.62 -6.97 -4.69
CA VAL A 72 -6.68 -7.29 -3.25
C VAL A 72 -5.67 -8.37 -2.86
N ARG A 73 -5.59 -9.43 -3.65
CA ARG A 73 -4.60 -10.50 -3.42
C ARG A 73 -3.17 -9.95 -3.46
N GLU A 74 -2.84 -9.15 -4.48
CA GLU A 74 -1.49 -8.59 -4.63
C GLU A 74 -1.16 -7.60 -3.53
N MET A 75 -2.10 -6.74 -3.13
CA MET A 75 -1.91 -5.83 -1.99
C MET A 75 -1.56 -6.60 -0.72
N SER A 76 -2.30 -7.66 -0.41
CA SER A 76 -2.04 -8.51 0.75
C SER A 76 -0.67 -9.22 0.66
N GLN A 77 -0.29 -9.69 -0.53
CA GLN A 77 1.03 -10.29 -0.75
C GLN A 77 2.16 -9.27 -0.55
N GLY A 78 1.99 -8.05 -1.07
CA GLY A 78 2.96 -6.97 -0.89
C GLY A 78 3.15 -6.59 0.58
N GLU A 79 2.05 -6.53 1.35
CA GLU A 79 2.11 -6.27 2.80
C GLU A 79 2.84 -7.37 3.55
N LEU A 80 2.52 -8.63 3.28
CA LEU A 80 3.20 -9.78 3.89
C LEU A 80 4.69 -9.79 3.55
N MET A 81 5.06 -9.48 2.30
CA MET A 81 6.46 -9.37 1.87
C MET A 81 7.18 -8.23 2.60
N GLN A 82 6.53 -7.06 2.74
CA GLN A 82 7.08 -5.94 3.49
C GLN A 82 7.37 -6.33 4.94
N ILE A 83 6.41 -6.95 5.63
CA ILE A 83 6.55 -7.40 7.02
C ILE A 83 7.68 -8.43 7.16
N GLU A 84 7.77 -9.39 6.25
CA GLU A 84 8.84 -10.39 6.24
C GLU A 84 10.21 -9.73 6.11
N LYS A 85 10.37 -8.85 5.12
CA LYS A 85 11.65 -8.22 4.79
C LYS A 85 12.07 -7.13 5.78
N ALA A 86 11.13 -6.45 6.43
CA ALA A 86 11.43 -5.46 7.46
C ALA A 86 12.20 -6.04 8.64
N ARG A 87 11.98 -7.32 8.97
CA ARG A 87 12.66 -8.00 10.09
C ARG A 87 14.17 -8.09 9.90
N ASP A 88 14.62 -8.30 8.67
CA ASP A 88 16.03 -8.56 8.36
C ASP A 88 16.80 -7.29 8.01
N LEU A 89 16.12 -6.20 7.66
CA LEU A 89 16.66 -4.97 7.08
C LEU A 89 17.58 -5.26 5.86
N ASP A 90 17.21 -6.28 5.08
CA ASP A 90 17.92 -6.72 3.88
C ASP A 90 17.00 -6.63 2.66
N ILE A 91 16.60 -5.39 2.35
CA ILE A 91 15.77 -5.10 1.19
C ILE A 91 16.66 -4.52 0.10
N THR A 92 16.69 -5.21 -1.05
CA THR A 92 17.31 -4.68 -2.28
C THR A 92 16.33 -3.75 -3.02
N GLU A 93 16.84 -2.96 -3.97
CA GLU A 93 15.99 -2.13 -4.82
C GLU A 93 14.92 -2.95 -5.55
N ASP A 94 15.24 -4.12 -6.07
CA ASP A 94 14.29 -4.99 -6.76
C ASP A 94 13.16 -5.43 -5.82
N ILE A 95 13.48 -5.84 -4.60
CA ILE A 95 12.48 -6.20 -3.58
C ILE A 95 11.61 -4.99 -3.21
N TYR A 96 12.22 -3.83 -3.07
CA TYR A 96 11.49 -2.58 -2.81
C TYR A 96 10.49 -2.28 -3.93
N TYR A 97 10.91 -2.34 -5.20
CA TYR A 97 10.03 -2.14 -6.33
C TYR A 97 8.90 -3.18 -6.38
N ASP A 98 9.16 -4.43 -6.06
CA ASP A 98 8.14 -5.45 -5.98
C ASP A 98 7.13 -5.18 -4.87
N ILE A 99 7.57 -4.73 -3.70
CA ILE A 99 6.70 -4.38 -2.58
C ILE A 99 5.77 -3.22 -2.97
N ILE A 100 6.30 -2.09 -3.45
CA ILE A 100 5.49 -0.92 -3.77
C ILE A 100 4.58 -1.16 -4.98
N ARG A 101 4.99 -2.00 -5.93
CA ARG A 101 4.15 -2.43 -7.05
C ARG A 101 2.93 -3.19 -6.53
N GLN A 102 3.14 -4.18 -5.67
CA GLN A 102 2.07 -5.00 -5.13
C GLN A 102 1.21 -4.25 -4.11
N LYS A 103 1.81 -3.58 -3.13
CA LYS A 103 1.09 -2.91 -2.04
C LYS A 103 0.30 -1.68 -2.50
N THR A 104 0.89 -0.85 -3.37
CA THR A 104 0.33 0.47 -3.73
C THR A 104 -0.09 0.57 -5.19
N ALA A 105 0.80 0.21 -6.14
CA ALA A 105 0.56 0.48 -7.54
C ALA A 105 -0.55 -0.40 -8.13
N THR A 106 -0.72 -1.62 -7.65
CA THR A 106 -1.73 -2.56 -8.16
C THR A 106 -3.16 -2.03 -8.01
N LEU A 107 -3.48 -1.29 -6.94
CA LEU A 107 -4.81 -0.71 -6.77
C LEU A 107 -5.05 0.42 -7.77
N LEU A 108 -4.07 1.30 -8.01
CA LEU A 108 -4.19 2.35 -9.02
C LEU A 108 -4.32 1.74 -10.42
N ALA A 109 -3.57 0.68 -10.71
CA ALA A 109 -3.68 -0.10 -11.94
C ALA A 109 -5.09 -0.67 -12.13
N ALA A 110 -5.63 -1.28 -11.08
CA ALA A 110 -7.00 -1.81 -11.07
C ALA A 110 -8.04 -0.70 -11.29
N CYS A 111 -7.89 0.47 -10.66
CA CYS A 111 -8.76 1.62 -10.87
C CYS A 111 -8.82 2.05 -12.34
N CYS A 112 -7.65 2.20 -12.98
CA CYS A 112 -7.56 2.58 -14.39
C CYS A 112 -8.13 1.50 -15.31
N ALA A 113 -7.84 0.23 -15.06
CA ALA A 113 -8.37 -0.90 -15.82
C ALA A 113 -9.90 -1.02 -15.68
N MET A 114 -10.43 -0.90 -14.45
CA MET A 114 -11.87 -0.94 -14.20
C MET A 114 -12.59 0.24 -14.85
N GLY A 115 -11.99 1.43 -14.86
CA GLY A 115 -12.50 2.59 -15.58
C GLY A 115 -12.65 2.30 -17.08
N ALA A 116 -11.62 1.78 -17.73
CA ALA A 116 -11.65 1.40 -19.13
C ALA A 116 -12.68 0.28 -19.39
N LYS A 117 -12.68 -0.77 -18.57
CA LYS A 117 -13.62 -1.87 -18.72
C LYS A 117 -15.08 -1.45 -18.55
N SER A 118 -15.36 -0.48 -17.69
CA SER A 118 -16.71 0.05 -17.44
C SER A 118 -17.33 0.77 -18.64
N VAL A 119 -16.52 1.19 -19.60
CA VAL A 119 -16.97 1.83 -20.87
C VAL A 119 -16.79 0.90 -22.07
N LEU A 120 -16.69 -0.40 -21.82
CA LEU A 120 -16.58 -1.46 -22.84
C LEU A 120 -15.33 -1.32 -23.74
N ALA A 121 -14.22 -0.77 -23.21
CA ALA A 121 -12.95 -0.73 -23.89
C ALA A 121 -12.44 -2.15 -24.22
N THR A 122 -11.66 -2.26 -25.28
CA THR A 122 -11.04 -3.51 -25.68
C THR A 122 -10.07 -4.03 -24.61
N ASP A 123 -9.81 -5.33 -24.58
CA ASP A 123 -8.86 -5.91 -23.62
C ASP A 123 -7.44 -5.32 -23.77
N GLU A 124 -7.05 -4.89 -24.97
CA GLU A 124 -5.77 -4.21 -25.21
C GLU A 124 -5.75 -2.82 -24.55
N GLU A 125 -6.82 -2.04 -24.67
CA GLU A 125 -6.96 -0.75 -24.02
C GLU A 125 -7.00 -0.90 -22.49
N VAL A 126 -7.72 -1.89 -21.98
CA VAL A 126 -7.74 -2.21 -20.54
C VAL A 126 -6.35 -2.52 -20.03
N LYS A 127 -5.55 -3.31 -20.77
CA LYS A 127 -4.15 -3.59 -20.41
C LYS A 127 -3.27 -2.34 -20.41
N LYS A 128 -3.42 -1.47 -21.41
CA LYS A 128 -2.70 -0.19 -21.46
C LYS A 128 -3.04 0.70 -20.27
N MET A 129 -4.32 0.78 -19.92
CA MET A 129 -4.76 1.56 -18.75
C MET A 129 -4.27 0.93 -17.43
N TYR A 130 -4.23 -0.40 -17.33
CA TYR A 130 -3.62 -1.08 -16.20
C TYR A 130 -2.15 -0.67 -16.03
N SER A 131 -1.35 -0.80 -17.10
CA SER A 131 0.08 -0.43 -17.08
C SER A 131 0.29 1.05 -16.77
N PHE A 132 -0.55 1.94 -17.29
CA PHE A 132 -0.52 3.35 -16.95
C PHE A 132 -0.75 3.58 -15.45
N GLY A 133 -1.79 2.96 -14.89
CA GLY A 133 -2.11 3.06 -13.46
C GLY A 133 -1.00 2.47 -12.57
N GLU A 134 -0.38 1.37 -12.99
CA GLU A 134 0.74 0.76 -12.28
C GLU A 134 1.95 1.70 -12.22
N LEU A 135 2.38 2.27 -13.37
CA LEU A 135 3.49 3.22 -13.41
C LEU A 135 3.20 4.49 -12.59
N LEU A 136 1.98 4.98 -12.65
CA LEU A 136 1.54 6.12 -11.85
C LEU A 136 1.61 5.81 -10.36
N GLY A 137 1.16 4.62 -9.95
CA GLY A 137 1.21 4.16 -8.56
C GLY A 137 2.63 3.98 -8.04
N MET A 138 3.53 3.44 -8.87
CA MET A 138 4.96 3.35 -8.57
C MET A 138 5.56 4.73 -8.33
N ALA A 139 5.33 5.66 -9.26
CA ALA A 139 5.84 7.04 -9.15
C ALA A 139 5.27 7.76 -7.92
N PHE A 140 4.00 7.53 -7.60
CA PHE A 140 3.34 8.08 -6.42
C PHE A 140 4.00 7.60 -5.13
N GLN A 141 4.23 6.28 -4.99
CA GLN A 141 4.84 5.73 -3.78
C GLN A 141 6.29 6.18 -3.61
N ILE A 142 7.10 6.16 -4.67
CA ILE A 142 8.49 6.67 -4.61
C ILE A 142 8.49 8.13 -4.15
N LYS A 143 7.57 8.95 -4.64
CA LYS A 143 7.46 10.34 -4.24
C LYS A 143 7.01 10.50 -2.79
N ASP A 144 6.09 9.67 -2.30
CA ASP A 144 5.65 9.68 -0.89
C ASP A 144 6.81 9.33 0.05
N ASP A 145 7.57 8.29 -0.29
CA ASP A 145 8.76 7.87 0.45
C ASP A 145 9.84 8.96 0.50
N LEU A 146 10.07 9.68 -0.61
CA LEU A 146 11.00 10.81 -0.66
C LEU A 146 10.56 11.97 0.24
N PHE A 147 9.27 12.18 0.40
CA PHE A 147 8.74 13.23 1.26
C PHE A 147 9.04 12.98 2.74
N ASP A 148 9.13 11.75 3.19
CA ASP A 148 9.48 11.43 4.58
C ASP A 148 10.89 11.90 4.97
N TYR A 149 11.78 12.05 3.99
CA TYR A 149 13.14 12.56 4.16
C TYR A 149 13.30 14.06 3.87
N SER A 150 12.27 14.71 3.32
CA SER A 150 12.31 16.13 3.02
C SER A 150 11.97 16.92 4.28
N GLY A 151 12.90 17.66 4.88
CA GLY A 151 12.67 18.47 6.09
C GLY A 151 11.67 19.63 5.95
N GLY A 152 10.73 19.55 5.01
CA GLY A 152 9.69 20.53 4.72
C GLY A 152 8.41 20.31 5.53
N LYS A 153 7.66 21.40 5.80
CA LYS A 153 6.31 21.32 6.40
C LYS A 153 5.30 20.79 5.37
N ILE A 154 5.26 19.47 5.17
CA ILE A 154 4.37 18.81 4.20
C ILE A 154 3.08 18.28 4.86
N GLY A 155 2.72 18.81 6.02
CA GLY A 155 1.48 18.42 6.71
C GLY A 155 1.49 17.03 7.38
N LYS A 156 2.62 16.29 7.29
CA LYS A 156 2.88 15.03 8.02
C LYS A 156 4.18 15.14 8.81
N PRO A 157 4.31 14.47 9.96
CA PRO A 157 5.61 14.29 10.62
C PRO A 157 6.56 13.57 9.65
N THR A 158 7.82 13.98 9.59
CA THR A 158 8.88 13.34 8.80
C THR A 158 9.68 12.36 9.63
N GLY A 159 10.33 11.37 9.00
CA GLY A 159 11.15 10.36 9.67
C GLY A 159 10.33 9.21 10.30
N ILE A 160 9.07 9.05 9.90
CA ILE A 160 8.21 7.96 10.38
C ILE A 160 8.71 6.63 9.82
N ASP A 161 9.07 6.58 8.54
CA ASP A 161 9.54 5.35 7.89
C ASP A 161 10.78 4.78 8.57
N ILE A 162 11.69 5.65 9.03
CA ILE A 162 12.87 5.21 9.79
C ILE A 162 12.47 4.62 11.14
N LYS A 163 11.52 5.25 11.85
CA LYS A 163 11.00 4.74 13.13
C LYS A 163 10.31 3.39 12.97
N ASP A 164 9.53 3.24 11.93
CA ASP A 164 8.81 2.01 11.63
C ASP A 164 9.69 0.94 10.98
N GLN A 165 11.00 1.19 10.87
CA GLN A 165 11.99 0.30 10.22
C GLN A 165 11.64 -0.04 8.77
N LYS A 166 10.92 0.84 8.08
CA LYS A 166 10.59 0.68 6.66
C LYS A 166 11.82 1.00 5.82
N MET A 167 12.25 0.02 5.05
CA MET A 167 13.37 0.15 4.11
C MET A 167 12.89 0.80 2.81
N THR A 168 12.85 2.13 2.79
CA THR A 168 12.47 2.90 1.61
C THR A 168 13.68 3.19 0.71
N LEU A 169 13.43 3.59 -0.53
CA LEU A 169 14.46 3.76 -1.56
C LEU A 169 15.64 4.65 -1.12
N PRO A 170 15.45 5.81 -0.44
CA PRO A 170 16.57 6.61 0.05
C PRO A 170 17.49 5.86 1.03
N MET A 171 16.90 5.06 1.93
CA MET A 171 17.67 4.27 2.88
C MET A 171 18.42 3.14 2.20
N ILE A 172 17.78 2.43 1.26
CA ILE A 172 18.40 1.37 0.47
C ILE A 172 19.60 1.93 -0.29
N HIS A 173 19.42 3.08 -0.96
CA HIS A 173 20.50 3.74 -1.68
C HIS A 173 21.66 4.12 -0.75
N ALA A 174 21.38 4.75 0.39
CA ALA A 174 22.37 5.11 1.37
C ALA A 174 23.19 3.88 1.84
N LEU A 175 22.52 2.78 2.18
CA LEU A 175 23.18 1.54 2.59
C LEU A 175 24.05 0.90 1.49
N ASN A 176 23.71 1.13 0.22
CA ASN A 176 24.48 0.59 -0.92
C ASN A 176 25.76 1.39 -1.20
N VAL A 177 25.81 2.69 -0.85
CA VAL A 177 26.95 3.56 -1.12
C VAL A 177 27.82 3.82 0.09
N MET A 178 27.37 3.47 1.31
CA MET A 178 28.13 3.64 2.56
C MET A 178 29.27 2.67 2.71
N GLU A 179 30.32 3.10 3.40
CA GLU A 179 31.39 2.22 3.86
C GLU A 179 30.85 1.15 4.83
N PRO A 180 31.45 -0.05 4.90
CA PRO A 180 30.95 -1.16 5.72
C PRO A 180 30.75 -0.82 7.20
N SER A 181 31.60 0.06 7.77
CA SER A 181 31.48 0.51 9.16
C SER A 181 30.28 1.41 9.40
N GLU A 182 30.01 2.34 8.48
CA GLU A 182 28.86 3.25 8.52
C GLU A 182 27.55 2.49 8.29
N ARG A 183 27.56 1.56 7.33
CA ARG A 183 26.43 0.66 7.08
C ARG A 183 26.04 -0.11 8.35
N LYS A 184 27.01 -0.71 9.03
CA LYS A 184 26.78 -1.45 10.29
C LYS A 184 26.22 -0.54 11.38
N TRP A 185 26.77 0.67 11.49
CA TRP A 185 26.29 1.67 12.44
C TRP A 185 24.84 2.06 12.16
N LEU A 186 24.50 2.38 10.91
CA LEU A 186 23.14 2.77 10.53
C LEU A 186 22.13 1.66 10.80
N ILE A 187 22.41 0.41 10.39
CA ILE A 187 21.56 -0.75 10.65
C ILE A 187 21.33 -0.94 12.17
N ASN A 188 22.39 -0.83 12.98
CA ASN A 188 22.27 -0.97 14.43
C ASN A 188 21.46 0.17 15.04
N THR A 189 21.61 1.39 14.53
CA THR A 189 20.86 2.56 14.99
C THR A 189 19.37 2.39 14.73
N VAL A 190 19.00 1.99 13.51
CA VAL A 190 17.59 1.75 13.13
C VAL A 190 16.98 0.60 13.96
N LYS A 191 17.71 -0.50 14.16
CA LYS A 191 17.25 -1.65 14.96
C LYS A 191 17.04 -1.33 16.44
N ASN A 192 17.82 -0.44 17.00
CA ASN A 192 17.85 -0.20 18.46
C ASN A 192 17.10 1.06 18.90
N HIS A 193 16.69 1.94 18.00
CA HIS A 193 15.98 3.18 18.37
C HIS A 193 14.51 2.97 18.76
N ASN A 194 13.99 1.75 18.63
CA ASN A 194 12.63 1.37 19.02
C ASN A 194 12.56 0.61 20.36
N LYS A 195 13.56 0.80 21.22
CA LYS A 195 13.53 0.26 22.59
C LYS A 195 13.42 1.38 23.63
#